data_773ca639400c2b69e3086f41b4531560
#
_entry.id   773ca639400c2b69e3086f41b4531560
#
_cell.length_a   1.000
_cell.length_b   1.000
_cell.length_c   1.000
_cell.angle_alpha   90.00
_cell.angle_beta   90.00
_cell.angle_gamma   90.00
#
_symmetry.space_group_name_H-M   'P 1'
#
loop_
_entity.id
_entity.type
_entity.pdbx_description
1 polymer ?
#
loop_
_entity_poly.entity_id
_entity_poly.type
_entity_poly.pdbx_seq_one_letter_code
_entity_poly.pdbx_strand_id
1 'polypeptide(L)'
;EILIGLVGSEMCIRDSIKYVNISKLYGYDDDIVDISDWVWAKNPTVPEIVYGFGPSIRWKNLDFSFFFQGVAKVSLVMSDFHPFGDNSLRNVLTWIADDRWSPDNQNINATYPRLTRDTSVNNTQRSDYWLRNAAFIKLKNAEIGYTYKNMRFYVSGMNLATFSPFKHWDPEQGGGNGLKYPTQRVFNFGFQMTINNNR
;
A
#
# COMPACT_ATOMS: atom_id res chain seq x y z
N GLU A 1 -14.33 2.22 11.96
CA GLU A 1 -13.79 3.60 12.00
C GLU A 1 -12.55 3.64 12.87
N ILE A 2 -11.53 4.36 12.44
CA ILE A 2 -10.26 4.46 13.17
C ILE A 2 -10.01 5.95 13.43
N LEU A 3 -9.83 6.29 14.70
CA LEU A 3 -9.35 7.60 15.08
C LEU A 3 -7.88 7.72 14.64
N ILE A 4 -7.57 8.61 13.72
CA ILE A 4 -6.23 8.71 13.14
C ILE A 4 -5.33 9.61 13.94
N GLY A 5 -5.85 10.58 14.61
CA GLY A 5 -5.10 11.68 15.21
C GLY A 5 -5.23 12.96 14.38
N LEU A 6 -4.19 13.73 14.34
CA LEU A 6 -4.19 15.08 13.78
C LEU A 6 -4.37 15.09 12.26
N VAL A 7 -5.05 16.11 11.75
CA VAL A 7 -5.11 16.40 10.32
C VAL A 7 -3.83 17.12 9.92
N GLY A 8 -3.03 16.47 9.05
CA GLY A 8 -1.89 17.13 8.42
C GLY A 8 -2.37 18.11 7.37
N SER A 9 -2.15 19.38 7.54
CA SER A 9 -2.25 20.37 6.50
C SER A 9 -0.92 20.46 5.74
N GLU A 10 -0.93 21.17 4.62
CA GLU A 10 0.23 21.34 3.74
C GLU A 10 1.56 21.49 4.48
N MET A 11 2.62 20.90 3.91
CA MET A 11 3.96 21.11 4.44
C MET A 11 4.24 22.60 4.57
N CYS A 12 4.63 23.00 5.75
CA CYS A 12 4.98 24.37 5.98
C CYS A 12 6.16 24.77 5.11
N ILE A 13 6.15 26.02 4.67
CA ILE A 13 7.21 26.75 3.97
C ILE A 13 8.65 26.46 4.51
N ARG A 14 8.79 25.74 5.59
CA ARG A 14 10.06 25.60 6.30
C ARG A 14 10.49 24.20 6.71
N ASP A 15 9.88 23.10 6.28
CA ASP A 15 10.52 21.81 6.58
C ASP A 15 9.72 20.76 7.38
N SER A 16 8.62 21.11 8.00
CA SER A 16 7.94 20.22 8.94
C SER A 16 6.45 20.11 8.66
N ILE A 17 5.85 18.99 9.04
CA ILE A 17 4.40 18.78 8.97
C ILE A 17 3.69 19.75 9.92
N LYS A 18 2.65 20.38 9.45
CA LYS A 18 1.74 21.19 10.28
C LYS A 18 0.43 20.47 10.49
N TYR A 19 -0.17 20.72 11.62
CA TYR A 19 -1.46 20.18 12.00
C TYR A 19 -2.49 21.31 12.14
N VAL A 20 -3.73 20.99 11.83
CA VAL A 20 -4.84 21.93 11.92
C VAL A 20 -5.44 21.84 13.33
N ASN A 21 -5.60 22.97 13.99
CA ASN A 21 -6.42 23.08 15.18
C ASN A 21 -7.89 23.02 14.72
N ILE A 22 -8.52 21.87 14.88
CA ILE A 22 -9.90 21.61 14.45
C ILE A 22 -10.88 22.15 15.48
N SER A 23 -10.52 22.13 16.74
CA SER A 23 -11.34 22.70 17.82
C SER A 23 -11.64 24.16 17.55
N LYS A 24 -10.70 24.91 16.98
CA LYS A 24 -10.90 26.28 16.52
C LYS A 24 -12.01 26.42 15.47
N LEU A 25 -12.13 25.46 14.56
CA LEU A 25 -13.19 25.47 13.54
C LEU A 25 -14.58 25.27 14.14
N TYR A 26 -14.67 24.66 15.30
CA TYR A 26 -15.91 24.45 16.04
C TYR A 26 -16.17 25.52 17.15
N GLY A 27 -15.35 26.58 17.18
CA GLY A 27 -15.52 27.69 18.10
C GLY A 27 -14.86 27.50 19.48
N TYR A 28 -14.02 26.50 19.63
CA TYR A 28 -13.21 26.25 20.83
C TYR A 28 -11.72 26.51 20.49
N ASP A 29 -11.38 27.81 20.49
CA ASP A 29 -9.99 28.23 20.21
C ASP A 29 -9.17 28.21 21.48
N ASP A 30 -8.38 27.16 21.66
CA ASP A 30 -7.43 27.03 22.77
C ASP A 30 -5.99 27.27 22.35
N ASP A 31 -5.76 27.61 21.04
CA ASP A 31 -4.44 27.80 20.42
C ASP A 31 -3.48 26.58 20.57
N ILE A 32 -3.99 25.42 20.98
CA ILE A 32 -3.25 24.20 21.21
C ILE A 32 -3.72 23.13 20.20
N VAL A 33 -2.80 22.39 19.63
CA VAL A 33 -3.12 21.21 18.80
C VAL A 33 -2.89 19.96 19.64
N ASP A 34 -3.95 19.30 20.02
CA ASP A 34 -3.93 18.16 20.94
C ASP A 34 -4.88 17.03 20.51
N ILE A 35 -5.25 16.17 21.45
CA ILE A 35 -6.14 15.02 21.19
C ILE A 35 -7.57 15.45 20.78
N SER A 36 -8.00 16.66 21.13
CA SER A 36 -9.32 17.18 20.74
C SER A 36 -9.41 17.50 19.25
N ASP A 37 -8.26 17.64 18.58
CA ASP A 37 -8.15 17.86 17.14
C ASP A 37 -8.07 16.56 16.34
N TRP A 38 -8.21 15.42 16.97
CA TRP A 38 -8.19 14.14 16.29
C TRP A 38 -9.45 13.89 15.48
N VAL A 39 -9.28 13.36 14.30
CA VAL A 39 -10.36 13.04 13.38
C VAL A 39 -10.41 11.56 13.02
N TRP A 40 -11.59 11.14 12.56
CA TRP A 40 -11.78 9.80 12.06
C TRP A 40 -11.21 9.63 10.65
N ALA A 41 -10.53 8.51 10.42
CA ALA A 41 -10.07 8.15 9.08
C ALA A 41 -11.26 8.01 8.12
N LYS A 42 -11.07 8.47 6.89
CA LYS A 42 -12.06 8.28 5.84
C LYS A 42 -12.31 6.78 5.56
N ASN A 43 -11.26 5.99 5.57
CA ASN A 43 -11.35 4.53 5.39
C ASN A 43 -10.56 3.84 6.50
N PRO A 44 -11.04 2.69 6.99
CA PRO A 44 -10.35 1.90 8.01
C PRO A 44 -9.09 1.25 7.46
N THR A 45 -8.26 0.67 8.33
CA THR A 45 -7.10 -0.14 7.94
C THR A 45 -7.47 -1.60 7.63
N VAL A 46 -8.69 -1.99 8.01
CA VAL A 46 -9.28 -3.27 7.60
C VAL A 46 -10.20 -3.00 6.41
N PRO A 47 -10.09 -3.73 5.29
CA PRO A 47 -10.93 -3.48 4.13
C PRO A 47 -12.43 -3.62 4.44
N GLU A 48 -13.23 -2.63 4.06
CA GLU A 48 -14.69 -2.77 4.11
C GLU A 48 -15.23 -3.61 2.96
N ILE A 49 -14.53 -3.63 1.83
CA ILE A 49 -14.94 -4.38 0.65
C ILE A 49 -13.79 -5.30 0.23
N VAL A 50 -14.09 -6.59 0.18
CA VAL A 50 -13.22 -7.62 -0.40
C VAL A 50 -13.98 -8.27 -1.55
N TYR A 51 -13.34 -8.37 -2.71
CA TYR A 51 -13.96 -8.96 -3.89
C TYR A 51 -12.98 -9.85 -4.65
N GLY A 52 -13.55 -10.81 -5.38
CA GLY A 52 -12.78 -11.69 -6.25
C GLY A 52 -13.65 -12.22 -7.37
N PHE A 53 -13.04 -12.41 -8.52
CA PHE A 53 -13.68 -13.04 -9.67
C PHE A 53 -12.65 -13.79 -10.50
N GLY A 54 -13.08 -14.90 -11.10
CA GLY A 54 -12.17 -15.75 -11.86
C GLY A 54 -12.91 -16.61 -12.87
N PRO A 55 -13.07 -16.15 -14.12
CA PRO A 55 -13.61 -16.99 -15.18
C PRO A 55 -12.64 -18.11 -15.57
N SER A 56 -13.19 -19.25 -15.97
CA SER A 56 -12.50 -20.34 -16.63
C SER A 56 -13.17 -20.59 -17.97
N ILE A 57 -12.40 -20.56 -19.05
CA ILE A 57 -12.88 -20.66 -20.42
C ILE A 57 -12.18 -21.81 -21.10
N ARG A 58 -12.95 -22.72 -21.70
CA ARG A 58 -12.43 -23.78 -22.55
C ARG A 58 -12.88 -23.56 -23.99
N TRP A 59 -11.90 -23.54 -24.89
CA TRP A 59 -12.15 -23.43 -26.31
C TRP A 59 -11.37 -24.49 -27.08
N LYS A 60 -12.09 -25.51 -27.58
CA LYS A 60 -11.47 -26.68 -28.19
C LYS A 60 -10.46 -27.35 -27.25
N ASN A 61 -9.20 -27.30 -27.62
CA ASN A 61 -8.07 -27.92 -26.91
C ASN A 61 -7.37 -26.94 -25.95
N LEU A 62 -7.75 -25.67 -25.94
CA LEU A 62 -7.20 -24.64 -25.07
C LEU A 62 -8.11 -24.40 -23.88
N ASP A 63 -7.53 -24.25 -22.72
CA ASP A 63 -8.19 -23.81 -21.52
C ASP A 63 -7.45 -22.62 -20.91
N PHE A 64 -8.22 -21.66 -20.44
CA PHE A 64 -7.74 -20.45 -19.77
C PHE A 64 -8.49 -20.30 -18.46
N SER A 65 -7.76 -20.01 -17.41
CA SER A 65 -8.35 -19.58 -16.16
C SER A 65 -7.55 -18.43 -15.58
N PHE A 66 -8.22 -17.51 -14.93
CA PHE A 66 -7.56 -16.46 -14.18
C PHE A 66 -8.40 -16.06 -12.98
N PHE A 67 -7.75 -15.59 -11.95
CA PHE A 67 -8.42 -15.14 -10.74
C PHE A 67 -7.86 -13.78 -10.30
N PHE A 68 -8.77 -12.82 -10.22
CA PHE A 68 -8.51 -11.52 -9.64
C PHE A 68 -9.06 -11.46 -8.22
N GLN A 69 -8.28 -10.85 -7.35
CA GLN A 69 -8.69 -10.50 -6.00
C GLN A 69 -8.40 -9.04 -5.76
N GLY A 70 -9.31 -8.36 -5.07
CA GLY A 70 -9.11 -6.97 -4.74
C GLY A 70 -9.75 -6.59 -3.42
N VAL A 71 -9.34 -5.44 -2.93
CA VAL A 71 -9.93 -4.78 -1.76
C VAL A 71 -10.17 -3.32 -2.07
N ALA A 72 -11.22 -2.77 -1.45
CA ALA A 72 -11.54 -1.36 -1.56
C ALA A 72 -11.95 -0.78 -0.20
N LYS A 73 -12.02 0.53 -0.13
CA LYS A 73 -12.28 1.26 1.11
C LYS A 73 -11.35 0.81 2.24
N VAL A 74 -10.07 0.89 1.99
CA VAL A 74 -9.03 0.51 2.93
C VAL A 74 -7.89 1.53 2.87
N SER A 75 -7.35 1.84 4.02
CA SER A 75 -6.17 2.67 4.16
C SER A 75 -5.03 1.90 4.80
N LEU A 76 -3.81 2.31 4.53
CA LEU A 76 -2.64 1.87 5.27
C LEU A 76 -1.95 3.08 5.90
N VAL A 77 -1.38 2.89 7.06
CA VAL A 77 -0.55 3.88 7.74
C VAL A 77 0.90 3.60 7.38
N MET A 78 1.56 4.59 6.81
CA MET A 78 3.00 4.58 6.64
C MET A 78 3.63 4.96 7.97
N SER A 79 4.50 4.11 8.51
CA SER A 79 5.19 4.35 9.79
C SER A 79 6.63 3.86 9.73
N ASP A 80 7.38 4.22 10.75
CA ASP A 80 8.78 3.77 10.92
C ASP A 80 9.71 4.17 9.75
N PHE A 81 9.40 5.27 9.08
CA PHE A 81 10.31 5.88 8.11
C PHE A 81 11.29 6.79 8.83
N HIS A 82 12.52 6.39 8.85
CA HIS A 82 13.60 7.16 9.43
C HIS A 82 14.42 7.84 8.33
N PRO A 83 15.00 8.97 8.61
CA PRO A 83 15.04 9.75 9.84
C PRO A 83 14.11 10.99 9.79
N PHE A 84 13.01 10.95 10.49
CA PHE A 84 12.10 12.10 10.65
C PHE A 84 12.07 12.62 12.10
N GLY A 85 13.15 12.46 12.82
CA GLY A 85 13.27 12.97 14.18
C GLY A 85 12.85 12.00 15.28
N ASP A 86 13.16 10.73 15.11
CA ASP A 86 12.92 9.68 16.10
C ASP A 86 14.22 9.25 16.84
N ASN A 87 15.28 10.02 16.67
CA ASN A 87 16.63 9.72 17.20
C ASN A 87 17.22 8.41 16.65
N SER A 88 16.76 7.95 15.50
CA SER A 88 17.26 6.73 14.84
C SER A 88 18.53 6.99 14.05
N LEU A 89 19.41 5.99 14.03
CA LEU A 89 20.61 5.94 13.19
C LEU A 89 20.38 5.24 11.85
N ARG A 90 19.14 4.91 11.52
CA ARG A 90 18.80 4.20 10.29
C ARG A 90 18.93 5.10 9.07
N ASN A 91 19.21 4.47 7.94
CA ASN A 91 19.16 5.14 6.65
C ASN A 91 17.72 5.31 6.16
N VAL A 92 17.51 6.25 5.26
CA VAL A 92 16.24 6.49 4.59
C VAL A 92 16.26 5.86 3.19
N LEU A 93 15.09 5.49 2.69
CA LEU A 93 14.93 4.97 1.34
C LEU A 93 15.18 6.09 0.30
N THR A 94 15.82 5.75 -0.83
CA THR A 94 16.20 6.71 -1.87
C THR A 94 15.03 7.57 -2.35
N TRP A 95 13.88 6.96 -2.63
CA TRP A 95 12.70 7.68 -3.09
C TRP A 95 12.12 8.68 -2.08
N ILE A 96 12.36 8.49 -0.77
CA ILE A 96 12.05 9.47 0.27
C ILE A 96 13.08 10.59 0.26
N ALA A 97 14.37 10.21 0.12
CA ALA A 97 15.45 11.17 0.07
C ALA A 97 15.34 12.10 -1.16
N ASP A 98 14.85 11.58 -2.28
CA ASP A 98 14.72 12.33 -3.53
C ASP A 98 13.51 13.29 -3.51
N ASP A 99 12.42 12.91 -2.82
CA ASP A 99 11.18 13.69 -2.75
C ASP A 99 10.95 14.29 -1.35
N ARG A 100 11.99 14.83 -0.76
CA ARG A 100 11.94 15.55 0.51
C ARG A 100 12.18 17.04 0.35
N TRP A 101 11.69 17.80 1.31
CA TRP A 101 12.16 19.17 1.48
C TRP A 101 13.61 19.18 2.00
N SER A 102 14.45 20.06 1.49
CA SER A 102 15.80 20.31 2.02
C SER A 102 16.19 21.79 1.87
N PRO A 103 17.17 22.28 2.65
CA PRO A 103 17.66 23.66 2.47
C PRO A 103 18.19 23.95 1.08
N ASP A 104 18.76 22.93 0.41
CA ASP A 104 19.31 23.03 -0.95
C ASP A 104 18.22 22.87 -2.03
N ASN A 105 17.10 22.25 -1.68
CA ASN A 105 15.93 22.09 -2.55
C ASN A 105 14.66 22.38 -1.75
N GLN A 106 14.28 23.66 -1.68
CA GLN A 106 13.12 24.13 -0.94
C GLN A 106 11.82 23.92 -1.72
N ASN A 107 11.59 22.67 -2.18
CA ASN A 107 10.38 22.30 -2.89
C ASN A 107 9.19 22.29 -1.91
N ILE A 108 8.29 23.24 -2.06
CA ILE A 108 7.07 23.35 -1.25
C ILE A 108 6.07 22.21 -1.52
N ASN A 109 6.21 21.52 -2.66
CA ASN A 109 5.37 20.38 -3.04
C ASN A 109 6.04 19.03 -2.73
N ALA A 110 7.13 19.02 -1.97
CA ALA A 110 7.78 17.78 -1.58
C ALA A 110 6.80 16.89 -0.77
N THR A 111 6.81 15.59 -1.05
CA THR A 111 5.93 14.64 -0.36
C THR A 111 6.40 14.37 1.08
N TYR A 112 7.68 14.60 1.37
CA TYR A 112 8.27 14.31 2.67
C TYR A 112 8.89 15.55 3.31
N PRO A 113 8.78 15.67 4.66
CA PRO A 113 9.43 16.74 5.38
C PRO A 113 10.95 16.58 5.37
N ARG A 114 11.64 17.56 5.93
CA ARG A 114 13.09 17.53 6.11
C ARG A 114 13.51 16.31 6.93
N LEU A 115 14.55 15.63 6.46
CA LEU A 115 15.21 14.57 7.23
C LEU A 115 15.94 15.17 8.42
N THR A 116 15.72 14.65 9.61
CA THR A 116 16.39 15.06 10.82
C THR A 116 16.62 13.87 11.73
N ARG A 117 17.74 13.85 12.45
CA ARG A 117 18.06 12.84 13.47
C ARG A 117 17.60 13.25 14.85
N ASP A 118 17.49 14.54 15.08
CA ASP A 118 17.06 15.08 16.37
C ASP A 118 15.60 14.71 16.62
N THR A 119 15.25 14.45 17.85
CA THR A 119 13.89 14.08 18.23
C THR A 119 12.92 15.19 17.80
N SER A 120 12.06 14.86 16.87
CA SER A 120 10.97 15.72 16.40
C SER A 120 9.68 14.93 16.47
N VAL A 121 8.98 15.05 17.56
CA VAL A 121 7.67 14.39 17.76
C VAL A 121 6.69 14.84 16.70
N ASN A 122 6.82 16.07 16.19
CA ASN A 122 5.91 16.65 15.23
C ASN A 122 5.82 15.84 13.92
N ASN A 123 6.95 15.52 13.29
CA ASN A 123 6.94 14.82 11.99
C ASN A 123 6.58 13.34 12.10
N THR A 124 6.62 12.76 13.32
CA THR A 124 6.32 11.36 13.58
C THR A 124 4.94 11.14 14.20
N GLN A 125 4.20 12.21 14.45
CA GLN A 125 2.84 12.12 14.99
C GLN A 125 1.91 11.33 14.09
N ARG A 126 1.03 10.55 14.74
CA ARG A 126 -0.03 9.82 14.05
C ARG A 126 -1.03 10.81 13.45
N SER A 127 -1.09 10.85 12.13
CA SER A 127 -1.91 11.80 11.39
C SER A 127 -2.37 11.21 10.06
N ASP A 128 -3.31 11.89 9.41
CA ASP A 128 -3.74 11.55 8.05
C ASP A 128 -2.63 11.78 7.01
N TYR A 129 -1.62 12.60 7.34
CA TYR A 129 -0.44 12.78 6.51
C TYR A 129 0.24 11.45 6.16
N TRP A 130 0.29 10.51 7.10
CA TRP A 130 0.88 9.19 6.90
C TRP A 130 -0.12 8.14 6.42
N LEU A 131 -1.38 8.52 6.22
CA LEU A 131 -2.42 7.63 5.74
C LEU A 131 -2.43 7.60 4.21
N ARG A 132 -2.45 6.41 3.63
CA ARG A 132 -2.49 6.20 2.18
C ARG A 132 -3.63 5.26 1.80
N ASN A 133 -4.19 5.49 0.61
CA ASN A 133 -5.18 4.59 0.04
C ASN A 133 -4.51 3.26 -0.35
N ALA A 134 -4.94 2.18 0.28
CA ALA A 134 -4.42 0.83 0.08
C ALA A 134 -5.32 -0.05 -0.79
N ALA A 135 -6.30 0.51 -1.46
CA ALA A 135 -7.13 -0.24 -2.39
C ALA A 135 -6.27 -0.84 -3.51
N PHE A 136 -6.57 -2.08 -3.90
CA PHE A 136 -5.89 -2.74 -5.00
C PHE A 136 -6.78 -3.77 -5.69
N ILE A 137 -6.40 -4.13 -6.90
CA ILE A 137 -6.81 -5.35 -7.59
C ILE A 137 -5.56 -6.08 -8.06
N LYS A 138 -5.49 -7.38 -7.80
CA LYS A 138 -4.34 -8.22 -8.08
C LYS A 138 -4.75 -9.42 -8.92
N LEU A 139 -3.99 -9.70 -9.99
CA LEU A 139 -4.07 -10.96 -10.71
C LEU A 139 -3.32 -12.01 -9.90
N LYS A 140 -4.07 -12.73 -9.06
CA LYS A 140 -3.53 -13.73 -8.15
C LYS A 140 -3.07 -14.98 -8.85
N ASN A 141 -3.90 -15.50 -9.77
CA ASN A 141 -3.58 -16.71 -10.51
C ASN A 141 -3.99 -16.51 -11.97
N ALA A 142 -3.20 -17.05 -12.86
CA ALA A 142 -3.58 -17.25 -14.26
C ALA A 142 -2.97 -18.55 -14.76
N GLU A 143 -3.71 -19.29 -15.55
CA GLU A 143 -3.27 -20.53 -16.16
C GLU A 143 -3.75 -20.61 -17.60
N ILE A 144 -2.89 -21.10 -18.47
CA ILE A 144 -3.20 -21.48 -19.83
C ILE A 144 -2.78 -22.93 -20.05
N GLY A 145 -3.69 -23.76 -20.53
CA GLY A 145 -3.47 -25.15 -20.81
C GLY A 145 -3.80 -25.50 -22.26
N TYR A 146 -3.08 -26.46 -22.80
CA TYR A 146 -3.34 -27.08 -24.09
C TYR A 146 -3.43 -28.58 -23.95
N THR A 147 -4.55 -29.15 -24.35
CA THR A 147 -4.79 -30.60 -24.31
C THR A 147 -4.62 -31.21 -25.69
N TYR A 148 -3.71 -32.18 -25.80
CA TYR A 148 -3.54 -32.98 -27.02
C TYR A 148 -3.74 -34.46 -26.69
N LYS A 149 -4.80 -35.06 -27.19
CA LYS A 149 -5.21 -36.44 -26.86
C LYS A 149 -5.36 -36.59 -25.33
N ASN A 150 -4.52 -37.48 -24.76
CA ASN A 150 -4.54 -37.79 -23.32
C ASN A 150 -3.52 -36.93 -22.51
N MET A 151 -2.86 -35.97 -23.14
CA MET A 151 -1.83 -35.14 -22.54
C MET A 151 -2.29 -33.70 -22.45
N ARG A 152 -2.05 -33.06 -21.31
CA ARG A 152 -2.26 -31.64 -21.09
C ARG A 152 -0.96 -30.98 -20.68
N PHE A 153 -0.57 -29.95 -21.41
CA PHE A 153 0.54 -29.06 -21.07
C PHE A 153 -0.05 -27.75 -20.57
N TYR A 154 0.49 -27.22 -19.49
CA TYR A 154 0.01 -25.96 -18.96
C TYR A 154 1.13 -25.09 -18.40
N VAL A 155 0.88 -23.80 -18.42
CA VAL A 155 1.69 -22.77 -17.76
C VAL A 155 0.77 -22.04 -16.81
N SER A 156 1.20 -21.91 -15.58
CA SER A 156 0.49 -21.13 -14.59
C SER A 156 1.38 -20.10 -13.91
N GLY A 157 0.79 -19.03 -13.45
CA GLY A 157 1.48 -17.99 -12.73
C GLY A 157 0.70 -17.53 -11.52
N MET A 158 1.43 -17.13 -10.48
CA MET A 158 0.86 -16.58 -9.25
C MET A 158 1.39 -15.17 -8.99
N ASN A 159 0.53 -14.30 -8.45
CA ASN A 159 0.85 -12.91 -8.11
C ASN A 159 1.42 -12.10 -9.30
N LEU A 160 0.80 -12.23 -10.47
CA LEU A 160 1.34 -11.75 -11.74
C LEU A 160 1.33 -10.24 -11.88
N ALA A 161 0.28 -9.57 -11.40
CA ALA A 161 0.13 -8.13 -11.51
C ALA A 161 -0.64 -7.55 -10.32
N THR A 162 -0.25 -6.35 -9.90
CA THR A 162 -0.93 -5.58 -8.86
C THR A 162 -1.23 -4.18 -9.40
N PHE A 163 -2.49 -3.78 -9.32
CA PHE A 163 -2.95 -2.45 -9.69
C PHE A 163 -3.45 -1.75 -8.42
N SER A 164 -2.81 -0.66 -8.04
CA SER A 164 -3.10 0.10 -6.83
C SER A 164 -2.71 1.57 -7.02
N PRO A 165 -3.40 2.52 -6.40
CA PRO A 165 -2.91 3.89 -6.28
C PRO A 165 -1.64 3.98 -5.42
N PHE A 166 -1.45 3.05 -4.50
CA PHE A 166 -0.25 2.98 -3.66
C PHE A 166 0.90 2.30 -4.43
N LYS A 167 2.08 2.97 -4.51
CA LYS A 167 3.19 2.55 -5.38
C LYS A 167 4.47 2.18 -4.66
N HIS A 168 4.56 2.40 -3.34
CA HIS A 168 5.82 2.24 -2.63
C HIS A 168 6.18 0.77 -2.35
N TRP A 169 5.15 -0.05 -2.05
CA TRP A 169 5.28 -1.51 -1.90
C TRP A 169 3.96 -2.19 -2.21
N ASP A 170 3.93 -3.52 -2.15
CA ASP A 170 2.69 -4.28 -2.36
C ASP A 170 1.67 -3.94 -1.26
N PRO A 171 0.52 -3.33 -1.59
CA PRO A 171 -0.48 -2.90 -0.60
C PRO A 171 -1.06 -4.06 0.22
N GLU A 172 -0.98 -5.29 -0.28
CA GLU A 172 -1.39 -6.50 0.46
C GLU A 172 -0.54 -6.74 1.72
N GLN A 173 0.65 -6.19 1.78
CA GLN A 173 1.51 -6.24 2.97
C GLN A 173 1.01 -5.34 4.11
N GLY A 174 0.08 -4.44 3.82
CA GLY A 174 -0.46 -3.49 4.79
C GLY A 174 0.49 -2.35 5.13
N GLY A 175 0.20 -1.68 6.24
CA GLY A 175 0.97 -0.54 6.73
C GLY A 175 2.33 -0.89 7.30
N GLY A 176 3.06 0.14 7.70
CA GLY A 176 4.41 0.07 8.24
C GLY A 176 5.44 0.77 7.36
N ASN A 177 6.64 0.25 7.30
CA ASN A 177 7.77 0.82 6.56
C ASN A 177 8.06 0.13 5.21
N GLY A 178 7.23 -0.84 4.80
CA GLY A 178 7.41 -1.58 3.55
C GLY A 178 8.59 -2.55 3.52
N LEU A 179 9.32 -2.73 4.63
CA LEU A 179 10.48 -3.63 4.72
C LEU A 179 10.09 -5.08 5.01
N LYS A 180 8.88 -5.48 4.64
CA LYS A 180 8.43 -6.87 4.71
C LYS A 180 8.96 -7.65 3.52
N TYR A 181 9.01 -8.97 3.65
CA TYR A 181 9.40 -9.83 2.54
C TYR A 181 8.46 -9.63 1.35
N PRO A 182 8.96 -9.30 0.15
CA PRO A 182 8.10 -9.01 -1.00
C PRO A 182 7.32 -10.24 -1.44
N THR A 183 6.08 -10.01 -1.86
CA THR A 183 5.23 -11.06 -2.42
C THR A 183 5.87 -11.61 -3.70
N GLN A 184 6.17 -12.91 -3.70
CA GLN A 184 6.83 -13.56 -4.83
C GLN A 184 5.88 -13.73 -6.01
N ARG A 185 6.44 -13.55 -7.21
CA ARG A 185 5.82 -13.96 -8.46
C ARG A 185 6.36 -15.34 -8.84
N VAL A 186 5.45 -16.29 -9.06
CA VAL A 186 5.83 -17.68 -9.35
C VAL A 186 5.27 -18.07 -10.70
N PHE A 187 6.08 -18.76 -11.50
CA PHE A 187 5.67 -19.37 -12.76
C PHE A 187 5.91 -20.87 -12.69
N ASN A 188 4.91 -21.65 -13.07
CA ASN A 188 4.97 -23.10 -13.12
C ASN A 188 4.71 -23.59 -14.53
N PHE A 189 5.46 -24.60 -14.93
CA PHE A 189 5.22 -25.36 -16.16
C PHE A 189 4.83 -26.77 -15.74
N GLY A 190 3.73 -27.25 -16.26
CA GLY A 190 3.22 -28.56 -15.89
C GLY A 190 2.83 -29.41 -17.08
N PHE A 191 2.93 -30.71 -16.86
CA PHE A 191 2.51 -31.75 -17.79
C PHE A 191 1.61 -32.73 -17.02
N GLN A 192 0.48 -33.08 -17.63
CA GLN A 192 -0.48 -34.01 -17.07
C GLN A 192 -0.85 -35.04 -18.14
N MET A 193 -0.85 -36.32 -17.79
CA MET A 193 -1.21 -37.40 -18.69
C MET A 193 -2.30 -38.26 -18.07
N THR A 194 -3.37 -38.53 -18.82
CA THR A 194 -4.44 -39.43 -18.41
C THR A 194 -4.23 -40.80 -19.06
N ILE A 195 -4.06 -41.84 -18.25
CA ILE A 195 -3.94 -43.21 -18.68
C ILE A 195 -5.30 -43.87 -18.55
N ASN A 196 -6.00 -44.11 -19.67
CA ASN A 196 -7.24 -44.87 -19.66
C ASN A 196 -6.88 -46.36 -19.69
N ASN A 197 -7.08 -47.04 -18.57
CA ASN A 197 -7.00 -48.50 -18.52
C ASN A 197 -8.38 -49.03 -18.93
N ASN A 198 -8.62 -49.20 -20.26
CA ASN A 198 -9.77 -49.93 -20.73
C ASN A 198 -9.59 -51.41 -20.31
N ARG A 199 -10.22 -51.84 -19.26
CA ARG A 199 -10.55 -53.25 -18.99
C ARG A 199 -11.84 -53.61 -19.65
#